data_34daae638329a6015f304a4975c67195
#
_entry.id   34daae638329a6015f304a4975c67195
#
_cell.length_a   1.000
_cell.length_b   1.000
_cell.length_c   1.000
_cell.angle_alpha   90.00
_cell.angle_beta   90.00
_cell.angle_gamma   90.00
#
_symmetry.space_group_name_H-M   'P 1'
#
loop_
_entity.id
_entity.type
_entity.pdbx_description
1 polymer ?
#
loop_
_entity_poly.entity_id
_entity_poly.type
_entity_poly.pdbx_seq_one_letter_code
_entity_poly.pdbx_strand_id
1 'polypeptide(L)'
;KEIFGSIDPIPAEIVYGLTANHWLTKLPFKIGIIGADKKLQIIKQLMEYQEYQDYLGLERFTDYIQIPQKFACDDLTLRLIELKEQIMNSEAEIFLLGVGHLRSGILSEMANMKDAVYLDIGSGIDALAGLIDGKRPYFGSWVNHRVRNIDLYNDVDLLQYESNKTHYLD
;
A
#
# COMPACT_ATOMS: atom_id res chain seq x y z
N LYS A 1 16.72 1.10 30.37
CA LYS A 1 17.54 1.94 29.48
C LYS A 1 16.59 2.48 28.42
N GLU A 2 16.22 3.74 28.55
CA GLU A 2 15.44 4.45 27.54
C GLU A 2 16.30 4.60 26.30
N ILE A 3 16.02 3.78 25.30
CA ILE A 3 16.69 3.86 23.97
C ILE A 3 15.95 4.86 23.08
N PHE A 4 14.72 5.23 23.43
CA PHE A 4 13.93 6.22 22.71
C PHE A 4 13.57 7.34 23.67
N GLY A 5 14.05 8.55 23.42
CA GLY A 5 13.42 9.73 23.95
C GLY A 5 11.94 9.74 23.59
N SER A 6 11.12 10.56 24.22
CA SER A 6 9.68 10.66 23.90
C SER A 6 9.49 10.94 22.41
N ILE A 7 9.21 9.89 21.66
CA ILE A 7 8.77 10.04 20.27
C ILE A 7 7.29 10.38 20.35
N ASP A 8 6.94 11.62 20.09
CA ASP A 8 5.55 11.98 19.93
C ASP A 8 4.97 11.21 18.74
N PRO A 9 3.92 10.41 18.96
CA PRO A 9 3.35 9.63 17.88
C PRO A 9 2.82 10.55 16.77
N ILE A 10 3.27 10.34 15.55
CA ILE A 10 2.69 11.02 14.40
C ILE A 10 1.27 10.49 14.21
N PRO A 11 0.23 11.35 14.22
CA PRO A 11 -1.12 10.91 13.96
C PRO A 11 -1.24 10.19 12.62
N ALA A 12 -1.94 9.04 12.59
CA ALA A 12 -2.11 8.25 11.37
C ALA A 12 -2.74 9.07 10.23
N GLU A 13 -3.53 10.06 10.57
CA GLU A 13 -4.16 10.99 9.64
C GLU A 13 -3.15 11.76 8.78
N ILE A 14 -1.96 12.03 9.30
CA ILE A 14 -0.89 12.67 8.52
C ILE A 14 -0.44 11.74 7.38
N VAL A 15 -0.19 10.47 7.68
CA VAL A 15 0.23 9.47 6.69
C VAL A 15 -0.86 9.30 5.63
N TYR A 16 -2.11 9.21 6.04
CA TYR A 16 -3.24 9.14 5.12
C TYR A 16 -3.40 10.42 4.30
N GLY A 17 -3.22 11.57 4.91
CA GLY A 17 -3.25 12.86 4.21
C GLY A 17 -2.16 12.96 3.16
N LEU A 18 -0.95 12.52 3.46
CA LEU A 18 0.17 12.48 2.50
C LEU A 18 -0.14 11.58 1.32
N THR A 19 -0.75 10.41 1.57
CA THR A 19 -1.14 9.47 0.52
C THR A 19 -2.33 10.03 -0.28
N ALA A 20 -3.37 10.53 0.39
CA ALA A 20 -4.58 11.07 -0.25
C ALA A 20 -4.31 12.28 -1.15
N ASN A 21 -3.31 13.09 -0.82
CA ASN A 21 -2.89 14.22 -1.64
C ASN A 21 -1.80 13.85 -2.65
N HIS A 22 -1.49 12.57 -2.78
CA HIS A 22 -0.48 12.05 -3.71
C HIS A 22 0.90 12.68 -3.52
N TRP A 23 1.19 13.16 -2.31
CA TRP A 23 2.46 13.80 -2.03
C TRP A 23 3.61 12.79 -2.09
N LEU A 24 3.41 11.61 -1.53
CA LEU A 24 4.44 10.55 -1.51
C LEU A 24 4.78 10.05 -2.92
N THR A 25 3.78 9.95 -3.78
CA THR A 25 3.97 9.46 -5.15
C THR A 25 4.61 10.48 -6.09
N LYS A 26 4.56 11.77 -5.71
CA LYS A 26 5.21 12.86 -6.46
C LYS A 26 6.66 13.10 -6.09
N LEU A 27 7.20 12.37 -5.11
CA LEU A 27 8.61 12.49 -4.74
C LEU A 27 9.49 11.87 -5.85
N PRO A 28 10.67 12.44 -6.11
CA PRO A 28 11.58 11.96 -7.15
C PRO A 28 12.37 10.71 -6.70
N PHE A 29 11.68 9.77 -6.05
CA PHE A 29 12.26 8.53 -5.53
C PHE A 29 11.64 7.32 -6.22
N LYS A 30 12.39 6.24 -6.27
CA LYS A 30 11.89 4.93 -6.69
C LYS A 30 11.01 4.36 -5.59
N ILE A 31 9.73 4.15 -5.88
CA ILE A 31 8.73 3.72 -4.91
C ILE A 31 8.34 2.27 -5.19
N GLY A 32 8.56 1.40 -4.21
CA GLY A 32 8.04 0.04 -4.18
C GLY A 32 6.78 -0.05 -3.31
N ILE A 33 6.01 -1.10 -3.51
CA ILE A 33 4.79 -1.33 -2.74
C ILE A 33 4.77 -2.77 -2.21
N ILE A 34 4.45 -2.94 -0.92
CA ILE A 34 4.38 -4.24 -0.25
C ILE A 34 2.98 -4.42 0.31
N GLY A 35 2.29 -5.48 -0.08
CA GLY A 35 0.93 -5.71 0.38
C GLY A 35 0.33 -7.02 -0.08
N ALA A 36 -0.95 -7.20 0.23
CA ALA A 36 -1.69 -8.39 -0.13
C ALA A 36 -1.73 -8.60 -1.65
N ASP A 37 -1.43 -9.81 -2.08
CA ASP A 37 -1.28 -10.22 -3.48
C ASP A 37 -2.42 -9.73 -4.38
N LYS A 38 -3.67 -9.97 -3.98
CA LYS A 38 -4.87 -9.56 -4.72
C LYS A 38 -4.97 -8.04 -4.91
N LYS A 39 -4.68 -7.29 -3.85
CA LYS A 39 -4.71 -5.82 -3.90
C LYS A 39 -3.62 -5.28 -4.81
N LEU A 40 -2.41 -5.85 -4.72
CA LEU A 40 -1.31 -5.45 -5.59
C LEU A 40 -1.58 -5.77 -7.07
N GLN A 41 -2.27 -6.88 -7.37
CA GLN A 41 -2.72 -7.21 -8.73
C GLN A 41 -3.67 -6.13 -9.27
N ILE A 42 -4.63 -5.69 -8.46
CA ILE A 42 -5.56 -4.61 -8.84
C ILE A 42 -4.80 -3.31 -9.09
N ILE A 43 -3.91 -2.91 -8.16
CA ILE A 43 -3.11 -1.69 -8.31
C ILE A 43 -2.26 -1.77 -9.58
N LYS A 44 -1.64 -2.92 -9.85
CA LYS A 44 -0.85 -3.12 -11.06
C LYS A 44 -1.67 -2.94 -12.33
N GLN A 45 -2.90 -3.44 -12.37
CA GLN A 45 -3.81 -3.22 -13.51
C GLN A 45 -4.24 -1.75 -13.63
N LEU A 46 -4.59 -1.09 -12.51
CA LEU A 46 -4.90 0.33 -12.53
C LEU A 46 -3.75 1.17 -13.08
N MET A 47 -2.51 0.79 -12.77
CA MET A 47 -1.30 1.46 -13.27
C MET A 47 -1.05 1.27 -14.78
N GLU A 48 -1.81 0.44 -15.47
CA GLU A 48 -1.78 0.33 -16.94
C GLU A 48 -2.53 1.48 -17.61
N TYR A 49 -3.37 2.20 -16.88
CA TYR A 49 -4.14 3.34 -17.38
C TYR A 49 -3.43 4.67 -17.12
N GLN A 50 -3.20 5.43 -18.17
CA GLN A 50 -2.55 6.75 -18.08
C GLN A 50 -3.30 7.69 -17.13
N GLU A 51 -4.63 7.65 -17.14
CA GLU A 51 -5.46 8.45 -16.25
C GLU A 51 -5.17 8.17 -14.76
N TYR A 52 -4.94 6.91 -14.40
CA TYR A 52 -4.61 6.55 -13.03
C TYR A 52 -3.18 6.96 -12.67
N GLN A 53 -2.23 6.83 -13.60
CA GLN A 53 -0.86 7.32 -13.43
C GLN A 53 -0.85 8.83 -13.21
N ASP A 54 -1.59 9.58 -14.00
CA ASP A 54 -1.72 11.04 -13.89
C ASP A 54 -2.37 11.44 -12.56
N TYR A 55 -3.40 10.69 -12.14
CA TYR A 55 -4.05 10.88 -10.85
C TYR A 55 -3.08 10.69 -9.69
N LEU A 56 -2.28 9.64 -9.70
CA LEU A 56 -1.26 9.40 -8.68
C LEU A 56 -0.06 10.36 -8.81
N GLY A 57 0.24 10.85 -9.99
CA GLY A 57 1.47 11.55 -10.30
C GLY A 57 2.69 10.62 -10.28
N LEU A 58 2.47 9.36 -10.67
CA LEU A 58 3.48 8.31 -10.67
C LEU A 58 3.31 7.43 -11.92
N GLU A 59 4.34 7.31 -12.73
CA GLU A 59 4.29 6.47 -13.93
C GLU A 59 4.22 4.98 -13.62
N ARG A 60 4.93 4.54 -12.55
CA ARG A 60 4.94 3.13 -12.12
C ARG A 60 5.49 2.99 -10.71
N PHE A 61 5.07 1.96 -10.01
CA PHE A 61 5.82 1.43 -8.88
C PHE A 61 7.01 0.60 -9.38
N THR A 62 8.17 0.76 -8.73
CA THR A 62 9.38 0.01 -9.08
C THR A 62 9.19 -1.48 -8.84
N ASP A 63 8.55 -1.82 -7.73
CA ASP A 63 8.34 -3.20 -7.29
C ASP A 63 6.97 -3.40 -6.65
N TYR A 64 6.43 -4.61 -6.84
CA TYR A 64 5.20 -5.11 -6.22
C TYR A 64 5.53 -6.36 -5.42
N ILE A 65 5.89 -6.17 -4.14
CA ILE A 65 6.23 -7.27 -3.24
C ILE A 65 4.97 -7.80 -2.58
N GLN A 66 4.62 -9.03 -2.91
CA GLN A 66 3.35 -9.64 -2.52
C GLN A 66 3.47 -10.43 -1.23
N ILE A 67 2.45 -10.29 -0.38
CA ILE A 67 2.19 -11.17 0.75
C ILE A 67 0.83 -11.84 0.55
N PRO A 68 0.59 -13.03 1.11
CA PRO A 68 -0.73 -13.67 1.02
C PRO A 68 -1.83 -12.79 1.61
N GLN A 69 -2.99 -12.72 0.93
CA GLN A 69 -4.18 -12.00 1.42
C GLN A 69 -4.69 -12.54 2.77
N LYS A 70 -4.55 -13.86 3.00
CA LYS A 70 -4.97 -14.55 4.23
C LYS A 70 -3.78 -15.34 4.80
N PHE A 71 -3.76 -15.53 6.10
CA PHE A 71 -2.76 -16.35 6.79
C PHE A 71 -1.31 -15.87 6.64
N ALA A 72 -1.11 -14.58 6.36
CA ALA A 72 0.22 -14.01 6.21
C ALA A 72 1.10 -14.16 7.48
N CYS A 73 0.48 -14.29 8.65
CA CYS A 73 1.17 -14.44 9.94
C CYS A 73 1.43 -15.89 10.35
N ASP A 74 0.98 -16.90 9.60
CA ASP A 74 1.06 -18.30 10.02
C ASP A 74 2.51 -18.83 10.07
N ASP A 75 3.38 -18.32 9.18
CA ASP A 75 4.81 -18.63 9.21
C ASP A 75 5.64 -17.34 9.04
N LEU A 76 5.84 -16.65 10.15
CA LEU A 76 6.58 -15.39 10.16
C LEU A 76 8.03 -15.56 9.67
N THR A 77 8.67 -16.67 10.02
CA THR A 77 10.08 -16.92 9.66
C THR A 77 10.22 -17.06 8.14
N LEU A 78 9.35 -17.84 7.52
CA LEU A 78 9.34 -17.99 6.06
C LEU A 78 9.04 -16.65 5.38
N ARG A 79 8.04 -15.89 5.87
CA ARG A 79 7.71 -14.56 5.35
C ARG A 79 8.90 -13.60 5.38
N LEU A 80 9.63 -13.58 6.50
CA LEU A 80 10.81 -12.74 6.63
C LEU A 80 11.90 -13.10 5.60
N ILE A 81 12.12 -14.39 5.35
CA ILE A 81 13.09 -14.85 4.35
C ILE A 81 12.68 -14.41 2.95
N GLU A 82 11.42 -14.65 2.57
CA GLU A 82 10.87 -14.28 1.26
C GLU A 82 10.88 -12.76 1.03
N LEU A 83 10.48 -12.00 2.05
CA LEU A 83 10.50 -10.53 1.99
C LEU A 83 11.92 -9.99 1.89
N LYS A 84 12.86 -10.56 2.66
CA LYS A 84 14.26 -10.14 2.65
C LYS A 84 14.87 -10.26 1.27
N GLU A 85 14.68 -11.38 0.59
CA GLU A 85 15.20 -11.60 -0.75
C GLU A 85 14.65 -10.56 -1.74
N GLN A 86 13.34 -10.35 -1.74
CA GLN A 86 12.68 -9.40 -2.65
C GLN A 86 13.09 -7.95 -2.35
N ILE A 87 13.13 -7.55 -1.07
CA ILE A 87 13.51 -6.19 -0.66
C ILE A 87 14.97 -5.90 -1.01
N MET A 88 15.88 -6.84 -0.78
CA MET A 88 17.31 -6.66 -1.09
C MET A 88 17.56 -6.52 -2.59
N ASN A 89 16.79 -7.21 -3.42
CA ASN A 89 16.91 -7.17 -4.89
C ASN A 89 16.14 -5.99 -5.52
N SER A 90 15.29 -5.32 -4.77
CA SER A 90 14.52 -4.17 -5.25
C SER A 90 15.40 -2.94 -5.45
N GLU A 91 15.05 -2.09 -6.41
CA GLU A 91 15.67 -0.77 -6.59
C GLU A 91 14.91 0.34 -5.84
N ALA A 92 13.83 0.02 -5.14
CA ALA A 92 13.05 1.01 -4.41
C ALA A 92 13.85 1.66 -3.28
N GLU A 93 13.66 2.97 -3.14
CA GLU A 93 14.22 3.82 -2.09
C GLU A 93 13.18 4.08 -0.98
N ILE A 94 11.90 3.98 -1.35
CA ILE A 94 10.75 4.08 -0.44
C ILE A 94 9.84 2.88 -0.68
N PHE A 95 9.42 2.21 0.40
CA PHE A 95 8.40 1.17 0.35
C PHE A 95 7.12 1.63 1.05
N LEU A 96 6.01 1.59 0.33
CA LEU A 96 4.66 1.77 0.89
C LEU A 96 4.13 0.42 1.36
N LEU A 97 3.75 0.32 2.62
CA LEU A 97 3.37 -0.94 3.26
C LEU A 97 1.88 -0.99 3.56
N GLY A 98 1.22 -2.05 3.13
CA GLY A 98 -0.14 -2.39 3.55
C GLY A 98 -0.22 -3.84 3.97
N VAL A 99 0.46 -4.16 5.08
CA VAL A 99 0.73 -5.55 5.51
C VAL A 99 -0.11 -6.01 6.71
N GLY A 100 -1.06 -5.18 7.14
CA GLY A 100 -1.99 -5.50 8.22
C GLY A 100 -1.27 -5.91 9.51
N HIS A 101 -1.72 -7.01 10.13
CA HIS A 101 -1.15 -7.49 11.41
C HIS A 101 0.29 -8.01 11.29
N LEU A 102 0.73 -8.38 10.09
CA LEU A 102 2.11 -8.85 9.85
C LEU A 102 3.14 -7.77 10.24
N ARG A 103 2.78 -6.50 10.18
CA ARG A 103 3.64 -5.36 10.53
C ARG A 103 4.34 -5.52 11.89
N SER A 104 3.64 -6.06 12.88
CA SER A 104 4.17 -6.20 14.24
C SER A 104 5.39 -7.13 14.32
N GLY A 105 5.50 -8.05 13.36
CA GLY A 105 6.62 -9.00 13.31
C GLY A 105 7.71 -8.65 12.31
N ILE A 106 7.45 -7.76 11.34
CA ILE A 106 8.38 -7.53 10.23
C ILE A 106 9.00 -6.14 10.17
N LEU A 107 8.31 -5.10 10.69
CA LEU A 107 8.79 -3.72 10.52
C LEU A 107 10.18 -3.46 11.12
N SER A 108 10.46 -4.01 12.28
CA SER A 108 11.78 -3.88 12.92
C SER A 108 12.88 -4.55 12.11
N GLU A 109 12.56 -5.65 11.43
CA GLU A 109 13.51 -6.41 10.63
C GLU A 109 13.74 -5.78 9.25
N MET A 110 12.72 -5.12 8.68
CA MET A 110 12.83 -4.48 7.37
C MET A 110 13.94 -3.42 7.33
N ALA A 111 14.10 -2.64 8.40
CA ALA A 111 15.16 -1.65 8.51
C ALA A 111 16.57 -2.26 8.42
N ASN A 112 16.70 -3.54 8.78
CA ASN A 112 17.95 -4.29 8.68
C ASN A 112 18.14 -4.98 7.31
N MET A 113 17.08 -5.05 6.47
CA MET A 113 17.15 -5.71 5.17
C MET A 113 17.77 -4.82 4.11
N LYS A 114 17.38 -3.55 4.09
CA LYS A 114 17.84 -2.58 3.10
C LYS A 114 17.78 -1.17 3.68
N ASP A 115 18.76 -0.34 3.34
CA ASP A 115 18.73 1.11 3.62
C ASP A 115 17.71 1.78 2.70
N ALA A 116 16.48 1.84 3.16
CA ALA A 116 15.34 2.42 2.47
C ALA A 116 14.34 2.98 3.50
N VAL A 117 13.41 3.81 3.04
CA VAL A 117 12.33 4.32 3.87
C VAL A 117 11.14 3.37 3.81
N TYR A 118 10.62 2.96 4.95
CA TYR A 118 9.47 2.07 5.07
C TYR A 118 8.30 2.82 5.68
N LEU A 119 7.23 3.03 4.90
CA LEU A 119 6.05 3.78 5.30
C LEU A 119 4.83 2.86 5.39
N ASP A 120 4.37 2.57 6.60
CA ASP A 120 3.12 1.84 6.80
C ASP A 120 1.94 2.76 6.48
N ILE A 121 1.37 2.60 5.29
CA ILE A 121 0.18 3.31 4.84
C ILE A 121 -1.12 2.57 5.22
N GLY A 122 -1.01 1.39 5.83
CA GLY A 122 -2.16 0.60 6.28
C GLY A 122 -3.23 0.45 5.20
N SER A 123 -4.44 0.94 5.48
CA SER A 123 -5.55 0.93 4.51
C SER A 123 -5.41 1.92 3.36
N GLY A 124 -4.34 2.70 3.29
CA GLY A 124 -4.00 3.46 2.09
C GLY A 124 -3.80 2.55 0.87
N ILE A 125 -3.34 1.31 1.09
CA ILE A 125 -3.24 0.32 0.01
C ILE A 125 -4.63 -0.10 -0.52
N ASP A 126 -5.64 -0.11 0.34
CA ASP A 126 -7.02 -0.39 -0.07
C ASP A 126 -7.52 0.73 -0.98
N ALA A 127 -7.26 1.99 -0.60
CA ALA A 127 -7.62 3.13 -1.41
C ALA A 127 -6.92 3.13 -2.77
N LEU A 128 -5.63 2.79 -2.82
CA LEU A 128 -4.90 2.60 -4.09
C LEU A 128 -5.51 1.50 -4.95
N ALA A 129 -6.07 0.45 -4.36
CA ALA A 129 -6.78 -0.62 -5.08
C ALA A 129 -8.24 -0.28 -5.42
N GLY A 130 -8.72 0.93 -5.13
CA GLY A 130 -10.11 1.32 -5.33
C GLY A 130 -11.08 0.74 -4.31
N LEU A 131 -10.60 0.42 -3.10
CA LEU A 131 -11.37 -0.16 -2.00
C LEU A 131 -11.52 0.87 -0.88
N ILE A 132 -12.38 1.87 -1.07
CA ILE A 132 -12.56 2.93 -0.07
C ILE A 132 -13.63 2.53 0.96
N ASP A 133 -13.25 2.54 2.22
CA ASP A 133 -14.19 2.44 3.33
C ASP A 133 -14.82 3.81 3.63
N GLY A 134 -16.08 3.97 3.28
CA GLY A 134 -16.85 5.20 3.53
C GLY A 134 -16.97 5.61 5.00
N LYS A 135 -16.61 4.71 5.93
CA LYS A 135 -16.56 5.02 7.37
C LYS A 135 -15.26 5.73 7.77
N ARG A 136 -14.32 5.86 6.84
CA ARG A 136 -13.03 6.50 7.11
C ARG A 136 -12.97 7.89 6.46
N PRO A 137 -13.18 8.96 7.24
CA PRO A 137 -13.35 10.32 6.71
C PRO A 137 -12.13 10.85 5.96
N TYR A 138 -10.93 10.34 6.23
CA TYR A 138 -9.71 10.77 5.57
C TYR A 138 -9.60 10.30 4.10
N PHE A 139 -10.42 9.34 3.67
CA PHE A 139 -10.52 8.98 2.26
C PHE A 139 -11.58 9.80 1.50
N GLY A 140 -12.23 10.77 2.14
CA GLY A 140 -13.33 11.53 1.56
C GLY A 140 -13.01 12.30 0.28
N SER A 141 -11.74 12.66 0.07
CA SER A 141 -11.26 13.36 -1.12
C SER A 141 -10.75 12.43 -2.23
N TRP A 142 -10.59 11.14 -1.96
CA TRP A 142 -10.08 10.19 -2.95
C TRP A 142 -11.11 9.91 -4.03
N VAL A 143 -10.63 9.89 -5.27
CA VAL A 143 -11.39 9.31 -6.37
C VAL A 143 -11.19 7.80 -6.31
N ASN A 144 -12.28 7.06 -6.30
CA ASN A 144 -12.24 5.60 -6.24
C ASN A 144 -12.08 5.04 -7.66
N HIS A 145 -10.86 4.93 -8.15
CA HIS A 145 -10.59 4.32 -9.45
C HIS A 145 -10.73 2.81 -9.39
N ARG A 146 -11.52 2.25 -10.28
CA ARG A 146 -11.72 0.80 -10.39
C ARG A 146 -11.64 0.36 -11.84
N VAL A 147 -11.11 -0.84 -12.09
CA VAL A 147 -11.28 -1.50 -13.39
C VAL A 147 -12.67 -2.12 -13.46
N ARG A 148 -13.25 -2.22 -14.67
CA ARG A 148 -14.60 -2.78 -14.84
C ARG A 148 -14.69 -4.28 -14.57
N ASN A 149 -13.59 -4.99 -14.54
CA ASN A 149 -13.59 -6.41 -14.23
C ASN A 149 -13.91 -6.63 -12.74
N ILE A 150 -15.19 -6.84 -12.44
CA ILE A 150 -15.71 -7.04 -11.08
C ILE A 150 -15.08 -8.23 -10.38
N ASP A 151 -14.71 -9.28 -11.11
CA ASP A 151 -14.17 -10.52 -10.52
C ASP A 151 -12.89 -10.30 -9.75
N LEU A 152 -12.12 -9.28 -10.10
CA LEU A 152 -10.90 -8.90 -9.36
C LEU A 152 -11.18 -8.46 -7.93
N TYR A 153 -12.38 -7.97 -7.65
CA TYR A 153 -12.76 -7.40 -6.36
C TYR A 153 -13.47 -8.40 -5.44
N ASN A 154 -13.93 -9.54 -5.97
CA ASN A 154 -14.75 -10.51 -5.23
C ASN A 154 -14.12 -10.98 -3.92
N ASP A 155 -12.79 -11.14 -3.87
CA ASP A 155 -12.08 -11.62 -2.67
C ASP A 155 -11.59 -10.51 -1.73
N VAL A 156 -11.63 -9.26 -2.17
CA VAL A 156 -11.01 -8.14 -1.44
C VAL A 156 -12.00 -7.07 -1.03
N ASP A 157 -13.09 -6.89 -1.76
CA ASP A 157 -14.15 -5.93 -1.46
C ASP A 157 -15.30 -6.60 -0.72
N LEU A 158 -15.05 -7.00 0.53
CA LEU A 158 -16.03 -7.69 1.35
C LEU A 158 -17.22 -6.81 1.75
N LEU A 159 -17.08 -5.50 1.68
CA LEU A 159 -18.08 -4.54 2.15
C LEU A 159 -18.87 -3.91 1.00
N GLN A 160 -18.42 -4.09 -0.24
CA GLN A 160 -19.06 -3.60 -1.46
C GLN A 160 -19.61 -2.17 -1.32
N TYR A 161 -18.79 -1.28 -0.76
CA TYR A 161 -19.19 0.11 -0.60
C TYR A 161 -19.36 0.77 -1.96
N GLU A 162 -20.59 1.05 -2.31
CA GLU A 162 -20.88 1.95 -3.41
C GLU A 162 -20.47 3.37 -3.03
N SER A 163 -19.61 3.94 -3.82
CA SER A 163 -19.22 5.33 -3.71
C SER A 163 -19.70 6.07 -4.97
N ASN A 164 -20.38 7.20 -4.79
CA ASN A 164 -20.72 8.09 -5.89
C ASN A 164 -19.47 8.76 -6.52
N LYS A 165 -18.29 8.48 -5.97
CA LYS A 165 -16.98 8.93 -6.47
C LYS A 165 -16.24 7.82 -7.21
N THR A 166 -16.88 6.68 -7.49
CA THR A 166 -16.25 5.59 -8.24
C THR A 166 -16.11 5.98 -9.70
N HIS A 167 -14.89 5.93 -10.19
CA HIS A 167 -14.55 6.15 -11.57
C HIS A 167 -13.99 4.86 -12.18
N TYR A 168 -14.69 4.32 -13.18
CA TYR A 168 -14.30 3.09 -13.83
C TYR A 168 -13.41 3.39 -15.03
N LEU A 169 -12.25 2.76 -15.05
CA LEU A 169 -11.33 2.76 -16.16
C LEU A 169 -11.68 1.63 -17.14
N ASP A 170 -11.68 1.95 -18.43
CA ASP A 170 -12.03 1.04 -19.54
C ASP A 170 -10.78 0.52 -20.24
#